data_d05b8f37352ae784235164abfef5d71c
#
_entry.id   d05b8f37352ae784235164abfef5d71c
#
_cell.length_a   1.000
_cell.length_b   1.000
_cell.length_c   1.000
_cell.angle_alpha   90.00
_cell.angle_beta   90.00
_cell.angle_gamma   90.00
#
_symmetry.space_group_name_H-M   'P 1'
#
loop_
_entity.id
_entity.type
_entity.pdbx_description
1 polymer ?
#
loop_
_entity_poly.entity_id
_entity_poly.type
_entity_poly.pdbx_seq_one_letter_code
_entity_poly.pdbx_strand_id
1 'polypeptide(L)'
;MRIIAVGSRVFVTGLRLAGIEGVIVDSSKEALDIVNKLLKDKEVGLVLLSDDISKSIRSKLNEIRSKHSTPLIYEVPAPGSKKEKFEYRDMLKHILGV
;
A
#
# COMPACT_ATOMS: atom_id res chain seq x y z
N MET A 1 14.03 1.61 -7.77
CA MET A 1 13.02 1.75 -6.71
C MET A 1 11.90 0.73 -6.92
N ARG A 2 11.57 -0.02 -5.90
CA ARG A 2 10.48 -0.99 -5.96
C ARG A 2 9.23 -0.43 -5.33
N ILE A 3 8.08 -0.79 -5.89
CA ILE A 3 6.77 -0.43 -5.37
C ILE A 3 6.08 -1.72 -4.96
N ILE A 4 5.62 -1.80 -3.73
CA ILE A 4 4.98 -3.01 -3.19
C ILE A 4 3.57 -2.67 -2.72
N ALA A 5 2.59 -3.42 -3.22
CA ALA A 5 1.21 -3.32 -2.76
C ALA A 5 0.98 -4.32 -1.63
N VAL A 6 0.28 -3.89 -0.59
CA VAL A 6 -0.06 -4.76 0.55
C VAL A 6 -1.55 -4.61 0.84
N GLY A 7 -2.27 -5.70 0.81
CA GLY A 7 -3.71 -5.65 1.05
C GLY A 7 -4.41 -6.95 0.74
N SER A 8 -5.73 -6.86 0.54
CA SER A 8 -6.56 -8.01 0.21
C SER A 8 -6.21 -8.58 -1.16
N ARG A 9 -6.70 -9.79 -1.41
CA ARG A 9 -6.49 -10.45 -2.71
C ARG A 9 -6.98 -9.60 -3.88
N VAL A 10 -8.14 -9.00 -3.76
CA VAL A 10 -8.71 -8.19 -4.85
C VAL A 10 -7.83 -6.97 -5.13
N PHE A 11 -7.41 -6.29 -4.08
CA PHE A 11 -6.55 -5.11 -4.18
C PHE A 11 -5.21 -5.45 -4.85
N VAL A 12 -4.54 -6.45 -4.31
CA VAL A 12 -3.21 -6.84 -4.80
C VAL A 12 -3.27 -7.37 -6.22
N THR A 13 -4.28 -8.20 -6.52
CA THR A 13 -4.44 -8.77 -7.86
C THR A 13 -4.65 -7.68 -8.89
N GLY A 14 -5.47 -6.67 -8.58
CA GLY A 14 -5.67 -5.54 -9.47
C GLY A 14 -4.39 -4.79 -9.77
N LEU A 15 -3.57 -4.56 -8.76
CA LEU A 15 -2.30 -3.86 -8.94
C LEU A 15 -1.25 -4.72 -9.65
N ARG A 16 -1.28 -6.03 -9.45
CA ARG A 16 -0.40 -6.94 -10.19
C ARG A 16 -0.68 -6.89 -11.69
N LEU A 17 -1.93 -6.73 -12.07
CA LEU A 17 -2.29 -6.57 -13.48
C LEU A 17 -1.70 -5.31 -14.08
N ALA A 18 -1.40 -4.32 -13.25
CA ALA A 18 -0.71 -3.11 -13.68
C ALA A 18 0.82 -3.22 -13.56
N GLY A 19 1.33 -4.40 -13.23
CA GLY A 19 2.77 -4.64 -13.14
C GLY A 19 3.40 -4.32 -11.80
N ILE A 20 2.59 -4.16 -10.75
CA ILE A 20 3.09 -3.85 -9.41
C ILE A 20 3.18 -5.12 -8.57
N GLU A 21 4.32 -5.33 -7.91
CA GLU A 21 4.50 -6.43 -6.98
C GLU A 21 3.57 -6.25 -5.78
N GLY A 22 3.14 -7.36 -5.18
CA GLY A 22 2.26 -7.25 -4.04
C GLY A 22 2.30 -8.44 -3.11
N VAL A 23 1.86 -8.20 -1.87
CA VAL A 23 1.73 -9.21 -0.84
C VAL A 23 0.28 -9.22 -0.36
N ILE A 24 -0.36 -10.37 -0.45
CA ILE A 24 -1.74 -10.55 0.00
C ILE A 24 -1.71 -10.81 1.50
N VAL A 25 -2.51 -10.06 2.25
CA VAL A 25 -2.63 -10.22 3.69
C VAL A 25 -4.10 -10.37 4.07
N ASP A 26 -4.36 -11.05 5.19
CA ASP A 26 -5.71 -11.31 5.66
C ASP A 26 -6.12 -10.42 6.84
N SER A 27 -5.19 -9.71 7.43
CA SER A 27 -5.47 -8.88 8.60
C SER A 27 -4.56 -7.65 8.65
N SER A 28 -4.97 -6.67 9.43
CA SER A 28 -4.17 -5.48 9.67
C SER A 28 -2.86 -5.79 10.39
N LYS A 29 -2.90 -6.75 11.30
CA LYS A 29 -1.70 -7.18 12.03
C LYS A 29 -0.67 -7.76 11.05
N GLU A 30 -1.12 -8.62 10.15
CA GLU A 30 -0.27 -9.22 9.13
C GLU A 30 0.31 -8.16 8.22
N ALA A 31 -0.53 -7.18 7.83
CA ALA A 31 -0.07 -6.06 7.01
C ALA A 31 1.03 -5.26 7.71
N LEU A 32 0.87 -5.01 9.00
CA LEU A 32 1.87 -4.28 9.77
C LEU A 32 3.19 -5.04 9.83
N ASP A 33 3.14 -6.36 10.00
CA ASP A 33 4.34 -7.21 10.00
C ASP A 33 5.07 -7.12 8.67
N ILE A 34 4.32 -7.13 7.56
CA ILE A 34 4.90 -6.99 6.22
C ILE A 34 5.52 -5.61 6.04
N VAL A 35 4.83 -4.55 6.46
CA VAL A 35 5.37 -3.19 6.37
C VAL A 35 6.68 -3.09 7.14
N ASN A 36 6.75 -3.65 8.35
CA ASN A 36 7.97 -3.64 9.14
C ASN A 36 9.13 -4.34 8.45
N LYS A 37 8.84 -5.43 7.73
CA LYS A 37 9.88 -6.11 6.94
C LYS A 37 10.34 -5.26 5.77
N LEU A 38 9.41 -4.56 5.12
CA LEU A 38 9.73 -3.72 3.97
C LEU A 38 10.55 -2.50 4.36
N LEU A 39 10.44 -2.03 5.60
CA LEU A 39 11.26 -0.93 6.09
C LEU A 39 12.76 -1.25 6.06
N LYS A 40 13.10 -2.53 6.10
CA LYS A 40 14.49 -2.99 6.09
C LYS A 40 15.04 -3.17 4.68
N ASP A 41 14.19 -3.13 3.68
CA ASP A 41 14.58 -3.30 2.28
C ASP A 41 14.80 -1.92 1.64
N LYS A 42 16.06 -1.60 1.40
CA LYS A 42 16.44 -0.28 0.87
C LYS A 42 15.97 -0.05 -0.56
N GLU A 43 15.60 -1.09 -1.28
CA GLU A 43 15.13 -0.96 -2.65
C GLU A 43 13.66 -0.57 -2.73
N VAL A 44 12.91 -0.77 -1.65
CA VAL A 44 11.49 -0.42 -1.62
C VAL A 44 11.37 1.08 -1.37
N GLY A 45 10.79 1.79 -2.31
CA GLY A 45 10.58 3.23 -2.21
C GLY A 45 9.14 3.62 -1.93
N LEU A 46 8.19 2.74 -2.20
CA LEU A 46 6.77 3.04 -2.04
C LEU A 46 6.00 1.78 -1.64
N VAL A 47 5.17 1.91 -0.62
CA VAL A 47 4.25 0.86 -0.18
C VAL A 47 2.83 1.38 -0.38
N LEU A 48 2.02 0.64 -1.12
CA LEU A 48 0.61 0.94 -1.34
C LEU A 48 -0.22 0.04 -0.44
N LEU A 49 -0.93 0.62 0.52
CA LEU A 49 -1.77 -0.12 1.45
C LEU A 49 -3.24 0.14 1.16
N SER A 50 -4.06 -0.92 1.13
CA SER A 50 -5.50 -0.73 0.99
C SER A 50 -6.06 -0.12 2.27
N ASP A 51 -6.99 0.84 2.14
CA ASP A 51 -7.49 1.61 3.27
C ASP A 51 -8.34 0.78 4.24
N ASP A 52 -8.98 -0.28 3.77
CA ASP A 52 -9.74 -1.20 4.62
C ASP A 52 -8.85 -1.89 5.66
N ILE A 53 -7.57 -2.08 5.34
CA ILE A 53 -6.58 -2.66 6.25
C ILE A 53 -5.87 -1.57 7.04
N SER A 54 -5.53 -0.45 6.41
CA SER A 54 -4.71 0.58 7.03
C SER A 54 -5.43 1.34 8.14
N LYS A 55 -6.76 1.44 8.08
CA LYS A 55 -7.54 2.22 9.06
C LYS A 55 -7.24 1.84 10.50
N SER A 56 -7.20 0.56 10.79
CA SER A 56 -7.02 0.07 12.17
C SER A 56 -5.58 0.19 12.68
N ILE A 57 -4.62 0.41 11.78
CA ILE A 57 -3.21 0.55 12.15
C ILE A 57 -2.65 1.92 11.79
N ARG A 58 -3.52 2.89 11.52
CA ARG A 58 -3.08 4.22 11.07
C ARG A 58 -2.16 4.92 12.05
N SER A 59 -2.43 4.81 13.35
CA SER A 59 -1.58 5.42 14.35
C SER A 59 -0.15 4.86 14.31
N LYS A 60 -0.03 3.55 14.11
CA LYS A 60 1.28 2.90 13.97
C LYS A 60 1.96 3.28 12.66
N LEU A 61 1.18 3.42 11.59
CA LEU A 61 1.72 3.88 10.30
C LEU A 61 2.25 5.31 10.41
N ASN A 62 1.52 6.17 11.11
CA ASN A 62 1.97 7.55 11.32
C ASN A 62 3.26 7.59 12.14
N GLU A 63 3.40 6.72 13.12
CA GLU A 63 4.62 6.60 13.90
C GLU A 63 5.78 6.17 13.00
N ILE A 64 5.57 5.19 12.13
CA ILE A 64 6.58 4.75 11.17
C ILE A 64 6.97 5.89 10.24
N ARG A 65 5.99 6.63 9.72
CA ARG A 65 6.24 7.77 8.83
C ARG A 65 7.08 8.85 9.50
N SER A 66 6.90 9.04 10.80
CA SER A 66 7.66 10.07 11.52
C SER A 66 9.12 9.67 11.73
N LYS A 67 9.42 8.38 11.74
CA LYS A 67 10.78 7.86 11.99
C LYS A 67 11.52 7.48 10.72
N HIS A 68 10.82 7.26 9.63
CA HIS A 68 11.40 6.78 8.38
C HIS A 68 10.93 7.63 7.21
N SER A 69 11.86 8.23 6.49
CA SER A 69 11.54 9.01 5.30
C SER A 69 11.23 8.10 4.10
N THR A 70 11.78 6.90 4.09
CA THR A 70 11.53 5.89 3.05
C THR A 70 11.31 4.54 3.71
N PRO A 71 10.49 3.67 3.11
CA PRO A 71 9.63 3.91 1.96
C PRO A 71 8.46 4.83 2.31
N LEU A 72 7.90 5.50 1.29
CA LEU A 72 6.65 6.23 1.45
C LEU A 72 5.52 5.21 1.60
N ILE A 73 4.59 5.47 2.51
CA ILE A 73 3.42 4.61 2.71
C ILE A 73 2.18 5.38 2.29
N TYR A 74 1.53 4.90 1.24
CA TYR A 74 0.36 5.55 0.66
C TYR A 74 -0.87 4.66 0.86
N GLU A 75 -1.92 5.20 1.47
CA GLU A 75 -3.18 4.48 1.69
C GLU A 75 -4.09 4.70 0.50
N VAL A 76 -4.54 3.60 -0.11
CA VAL A 76 -5.33 3.62 -1.34
C VAL A 76 -6.73 3.08 -1.03
N PRO A 77 -7.80 3.73 -1.51
CA PRO A 77 -9.15 3.19 -1.34
C PRO A 77 -9.25 1.77 -1.89
N ALA A 78 -9.83 0.87 -1.09
CA ALA A 78 -10.00 -0.52 -1.50
C ALA A 78 -11.07 -0.63 -2.59
N PRO A 79 -10.94 -1.61 -3.50
CA PRO A 79 -11.98 -1.88 -4.49
C PRO A 79 -13.29 -2.20 -3.79
N GLY A 80 -14.40 -1.65 -4.30
CA GLY A 80 -15.72 -1.87 -3.71
C GLY A 80 -16.01 -1.01 -2.50
N SER A 81 -15.11 -0.11 -2.10
CA SER A 81 -15.42 0.87 -1.06
C SER A 81 -16.51 1.80 -1.57
N LYS A 82 -17.31 2.33 -0.64
CA LYS A 82 -18.39 3.25 -0.98
C LYS A 82 -17.92 4.62 -1.47
N LYS A 83 -16.64 4.84 -1.46
CA LYS A 83 -16.08 6.05 -2.03
C LYS A 83 -16.21 5.96 -3.54
N GLU A 84 -16.54 7.08 -4.14
CA GLU A 84 -16.81 7.19 -5.56
C GLU A 84 -15.74 6.56 -6.44
N LYS A 85 -16.12 6.35 -7.69
CA LYS A 85 -15.31 5.75 -8.74
C LYS A 85 -13.86 6.15 -8.62
N PHE A 86 -13.07 5.23 -8.11
CA PHE A 86 -11.65 5.44 -7.97
C PHE A 86 -10.93 4.75 -9.12
N GLU A 87 -10.27 5.55 -9.94
CA GLU A 87 -9.51 5.04 -11.07
C GLU A 87 -8.08 4.73 -10.64
N TYR A 88 -7.79 3.45 -10.42
CA TYR A 88 -6.43 3.04 -10.06
C TYR A 88 -5.40 3.46 -11.11
N ARG A 89 -5.81 3.45 -12.38
CA ARG A 89 -4.91 3.87 -13.46
C ARG A 89 -4.48 5.32 -13.29
N ASP A 90 -5.43 6.20 -12.97
CA ASP A 90 -5.14 7.61 -12.77
C ASP A 90 -4.27 7.84 -11.54
N MET A 91 -4.57 7.11 -10.45
CA MET A 91 -3.76 7.15 -9.25
C MET A 91 -2.31 6.74 -9.54
N LEU A 92 -2.14 5.64 -10.26
CA LEU A 92 -0.80 5.14 -10.60
C LEU A 92 -0.04 6.13 -11.47
N LYS A 93 -0.70 6.75 -12.43
CA LYS A 93 -0.09 7.80 -13.26
C LYS A 93 0.39 8.95 -12.39
N HIS A 94 -0.43 9.37 -11.45
CA HIS A 94 -0.11 10.48 -10.57
C HIS A 94 1.10 10.16 -9.69
N ILE A 95 1.11 8.98 -9.08
CA ILE A 95 2.20 8.54 -8.20
C ILE A 95 3.50 8.37 -8.98
N LEU A 96 3.42 7.81 -10.17
CA LEU A 96 4.60 7.53 -11.00
C LEU A 96 5.07 8.74 -11.81
N GLY A 97 4.32 9.83 -11.79
CA GLY A 97 4.70 11.04 -12.49
C GLY A 97 4.58 10.95 -14.01
N VAL A 98 3.68 10.09 -14.49
CA VAL A 98 3.52 9.86 -15.93
C VAL A 98 2.31 10.59 -16.46
#